data_bc4a543b27768fb7a100deb8ba499ec6
#
_entry.id   bc4a543b27768fb7a100deb8ba499ec6
#
_cell.length_a   1.000
_cell.length_b   1.000
_cell.length_c   1.000
_cell.angle_alpha   90.00
_cell.angle_beta   90.00
_cell.angle_gamma   90.00
#
_symmetry.space_group_name_H-M   'P 1'
#
loop_
_entity.id
_entity.type
_entity.pdbx_description
1 polymer ?
#
loop_
_entity_poly.entity_id
_entity_poly.type
_entity_poly.pdbx_seq_one_letter_code
_entity_poly.pdbx_strand_id
1 'polypeptide(L)'
;YIHRFDAGVSVKYLIGYSAVAGNINDLDYEISTIENPNGEKEELIEINRFNANLAYSLPINYNESISSKYAFNNSLSRGNGIGLDIGLLYTHMKNSVTNKKRITSPCQQEKIKYHWRIGISLMDFGFINFKNNAIDNYFDFNGTTFFDIDKYNSVENFDKMIMIMSETYYDDPNASKIGDNFKIGLPTTFRFQFDYNFYNDFYVN
;
A
#
# COMPACT_ATOMS: atom_id res chain seq x y z
N TYR A 1 11.06 32.96 -29.59
CA TYR A 1 10.95 31.88 -28.59
C TYR A 1 9.62 31.17 -28.79
N ILE A 2 9.64 29.84 -28.79
CA ILE A 2 8.44 29.02 -28.89
C ILE A 2 8.20 28.39 -27.51
N HIS A 3 6.98 28.53 -27.02
CA HIS A 3 6.54 27.97 -25.77
C HIS A 3 5.68 26.74 -26.07
N ARG A 4 5.95 25.63 -25.40
CA ARG A 4 5.15 24.41 -25.56
C ARG A 4 4.65 23.95 -24.19
N PHE A 5 3.37 23.66 -24.12
CA PHE A 5 2.71 23.06 -22.97
C PHE A 5 2.21 21.68 -23.35
N ASP A 6 2.61 20.69 -22.61
CA ASP A 6 2.13 19.34 -22.74
C ASP A 6 1.41 18.97 -21.43
N ALA A 7 0.23 18.39 -21.50
CA ALA A 7 -0.53 17.90 -20.36
C ALA A 7 -0.93 16.46 -20.62
N GLY A 8 -0.88 15.65 -19.57
CA GLY A 8 -1.29 14.26 -19.60
C GLY A 8 -2.14 13.90 -18.39
N VAL A 9 -3.16 13.09 -18.63
CA VAL A 9 -4.01 12.51 -17.59
C VAL A 9 -4.15 11.03 -17.87
N SER A 10 -4.01 10.20 -16.85
CA SER A 10 -4.23 8.76 -16.92
C SER A 10 -5.18 8.33 -15.83
N VAL A 11 -6.20 7.58 -16.18
CA VAL A 11 -7.13 6.95 -15.23
C VAL A 11 -6.85 5.47 -15.21
N LYS A 12 -6.67 4.90 -14.02
CA LYS A 12 -6.37 3.49 -13.80
C LYS A 12 -7.55 2.82 -13.12
N TYR A 13 -7.97 1.69 -13.64
CA TYR A 13 -8.83 0.77 -12.90
C TYR A 13 -7.94 -0.25 -12.19
N LEU A 14 -8.13 -0.39 -10.89
CA LEU A 14 -7.28 -1.19 -10.01
C LEU A 14 -8.05 -2.42 -9.52
N ILE A 15 -7.38 -3.56 -9.54
CA ILE A 15 -7.91 -4.82 -9.04
C ILE A 15 -7.01 -5.28 -7.89
N GLY A 16 -7.57 -5.39 -6.69
CA GLY A 16 -6.90 -5.91 -5.51
C GLY A 16 -7.11 -7.40 -5.36
N TYR A 17 -6.04 -8.17 -5.24
CA TYR A 17 -6.11 -9.62 -5.03
C TYR A 17 -5.97 -10.02 -3.57
N SER A 18 -5.15 -9.31 -2.83
CA SER A 18 -5.01 -9.45 -1.38
C SER A 18 -4.43 -8.19 -0.77
N ALA A 19 -4.68 -8.00 0.50
CA ALA A 19 -4.07 -6.94 1.28
C ALA A 19 -4.06 -7.29 2.76
N VAL A 20 -3.05 -6.79 3.45
CA VAL A 20 -3.00 -6.70 4.90
C VAL A 20 -2.54 -5.29 5.23
N ALA A 21 -3.28 -4.61 6.08
CA ALA A 21 -2.93 -3.28 6.58
C ALA A 21 -3.07 -3.30 8.10
N GLY A 22 -2.05 -2.81 8.79
CA GLY A 22 -2.06 -2.75 10.25
C GLY A 22 -1.31 -1.54 10.75
N ASN A 23 -1.79 -1.02 11.87
CA ASN A 23 -1.15 0.06 12.61
C ASN A 23 -1.34 -0.18 14.09
N ILE A 24 -0.23 -0.16 14.83
CA ILE A 24 -0.22 -0.17 16.29
C ILE A 24 -0.06 1.28 16.74
N ASN A 25 -1.09 1.82 17.39
CA ASN A 25 -1.11 3.19 17.87
C ASN A 25 -0.49 3.31 19.27
N ASP A 26 -0.73 2.31 20.13
CA ASP A 26 -0.23 2.28 21.50
C ASP A 26 -0.04 0.84 21.95
N LEU A 27 1.08 0.56 22.57
CA LEU A 27 1.38 -0.74 23.18
C LEU A 27 2.21 -0.50 24.45
N ASP A 28 1.63 -0.85 25.59
CA ASP A 28 2.28 -0.84 26.89
C ASP A 28 2.35 -2.26 27.45
N TYR A 29 3.56 -2.74 27.70
CA TYR A 29 3.79 -4.09 28.18
C TYR A 29 4.97 -4.15 29.15
N GLU A 30 4.92 -5.13 30.04
CA GLU A 30 6.00 -5.45 30.97
C GLU A 30 6.41 -6.91 30.82
N ILE A 31 7.71 -7.17 30.91
CA ILE A 31 8.24 -8.54 30.93
C ILE A 31 8.67 -8.84 32.35
N SER A 32 8.03 -9.80 32.97
CA SER A 32 8.37 -10.29 34.29
C SER A 32 8.89 -11.73 34.21
N THR A 33 9.88 -12.04 35.06
CA THR A 33 10.37 -13.42 35.17
C THR A 33 9.82 -14.01 36.45
N ILE A 34 9.06 -15.09 36.31
CA ILE A 34 8.62 -15.89 37.47
C ILE A 34 9.48 -17.16 37.58
N GLU A 35 9.72 -17.60 38.78
CA GLU A 35 10.39 -18.87 39.04
C GLU A 35 9.31 -19.92 39.43
N ASN A 36 9.19 -20.95 38.62
CA ASN A 36 8.26 -22.04 38.87
C ASN A 36 8.73 -22.88 40.08
N PRO A 37 7.83 -23.61 40.74
CA PRO A 37 8.20 -24.46 41.91
C PRO A 37 9.31 -25.47 41.61
N ASN A 38 9.60 -25.72 40.33
CA ASN A 38 10.69 -26.62 39.90
C ASN A 38 12.02 -25.89 39.71
N GLY A 39 12.11 -24.57 40.00
CA GLY A 39 13.32 -23.74 39.81
C GLY A 39 13.55 -23.31 38.36
N GLU A 40 12.62 -23.53 37.45
CA GLU A 40 12.68 -23.04 36.08
C GLU A 40 12.16 -21.61 36.01
N LYS A 41 12.87 -20.77 35.24
CA LYS A 41 12.49 -19.38 35.02
C LYS A 41 11.60 -19.31 33.79
N GLU A 42 10.43 -18.73 33.93
CA GLU A 42 9.47 -18.49 32.89
C GLU A 42 9.29 -16.97 32.71
N GLU A 43 9.36 -16.51 31.47
CA GLU A 43 9.11 -15.11 31.14
C GLU A 43 7.61 -14.93 30.84
N LEU A 44 6.98 -14.03 31.59
CA LEU A 44 5.60 -13.61 31.35
C LEU A 44 5.59 -12.23 30.74
N ILE A 45 4.83 -12.09 29.65
CA ILE A 45 4.55 -10.79 29.04
C ILE A 45 3.18 -10.33 29.51
N GLU A 46 3.16 -9.26 30.28
CA GLU A 46 1.96 -8.61 30.75
C GLU A 46 1.66 -7.40 29.86
N ILE A 47 0.47 -7.35 29.27
CA ILE A 47 0.02 -6.25 28.40
C ILE A 47 -0.96 -5.41 29.18
N ASN A 48 -0.61 -4.13 29.37
CA ASN A 48 -1.39 -3.13 30.08
C ASN A 48 -2.24 -2.28 29.16
N ARG A 49 -1.76 -2.07 27.91
CA ARG A 49 -2.50 -1.34 26.89
C ARG A 49 -2.17 -1.86 25.50
N PHE A 50 -3.19 -1.99 24.70
CA PHE A 50 -3.05 -2.36 23.30
C PHE A 50 -4.09 -1.64 22.44
N ASN A 51 -3.64 -0.70 21.60
CA ASN A 51 -4.47 -0.03 20.63
C ASN A 51 -3.92 -0.25 19.22
N ALA A 52 -4.70 -0.94 18.38
CA ALA A 52 -4.29 -1.31 17.05
C ALA A 52 -5.48 -1.42 16.09
N ASN A 53 -5.21 -1.10 14.83
CA ASN A 53 -6.10 -1.41 13.71
C ASN A 53 -5.46 -2.51 12.87
N LEU A 54 -6.23 -3.48 12.45
CA LEU A 54 -5.77 -4.56 11.61
C LEU A 54 -6.85 -4.97 10.62
N ALA A 55 -6.62 -4.68 9.35
CA ALA A 55 -7.53 -5.04 8.27
C ALA A 55 -6.83 -5.97 7.28
N TYR A 56 -7.54 -6.98 6.80
CA TYR A 56 -6.99 -7.90 5.83
C TYR A 56 -8.05 -8.46 4.89
N SER A 57 -7.58 -8.84 3.70
CA SER A 57 -8.35 -9.57 2.70
C SER A 57 -7.39 -10.53 2.01
N LEU A 58 -7.47 -11.81 2.37
CA LEU A 58 -6.55 -12.82 1.88
C LEU A 58 -7.09 -13.48 0.60
N PRO A 59 -6.19 -13.87 -0.33
CA PRO A 59 -6.59 -14.43 -1.63
C PRO A 59 -7.17 -15.84 -1.50
N ILE A 60 -6.87 -16.52 -0.41
CA ILE A 60 -7.20 -17.92 -0.16
C ILE A 60 -8.28 -17.99 0.91
N ASN A 61 -9.39 -18.64 0.60
CA ASN A 61 -10.26 -19.17 1.61
C ASN A 61 -9.64 -20.49 2.08
N TYR A 62 -9.12 -20.52 3.28
CA TYR A 62 -8.44 -21.71 3.82
C TYR A 62 -9.34 -22.95 3.88
N ASN A 63 -10.65 -22.77 3.76
CA ASN A 63 -11.65 -23.84 3.74
C ASN A 63 -11.96 -24.39 2.34
N GLU A 64 -11.38 -23.82 1.28
CA GLU A 64 -11.64 -24.26 -0.09
C GLU A 64 -10.35 -24.82 -0.73
N SER A 65 -10.45 -25.96 -1.40
CA SER A 65 -9.33 -26.53 -2.14
C SER A 65 -8.93 -25.62 -3.31
N ILE A 66 -7.65 -25.24 -3.34
CA ILE A 66 -7.08 -24.41 -4.41
C ILE A 66 -7.08 -25.21 -5.71
N SER A 67 -7.98 -24.87 -6.63
CA SER A 67 -7.96 -25.39 -7.99
C SER A 67 -7.29 -24.37 -8.91
N SER A 68 -6.36 -24.83 -9.75
CA SER A 68 -5.61 -23.98 -10.70
C SER A 68 -6.48 -23.21 -11.71
N LYS A 69 -7.78 -23.54 -11.81
CA LYS A 69 -8.75 -22.81 -12.61
C LYS A 69 -9.11 -21.41 -12.09
N TYR A 70 -8.79 -21.11 -10.84
CA TYR A 70 -9.15 -19.83 -10.19
C TYR A 70 -8.19 -18.67 -10.52
N ALA A 71 -7.03 -18.94 -11.12
CA ALA A 71 -6.02 -17.92 -11.37
C ALA A 71 -6.45 -16.78 -12.31
N PHE A 72 -7.47 -17.00 -13.14
CA PHE A 72 -7.96 -16.02 -14.12
C PHE A 72 -9.46 -15.70 -13.99
N ASN A 73 -10.13 -16.17 -12.94
CA ASN A 73 -11.55 -15.91 -12.75
C ASN A 73 -11.73 -14.68 -11.84
N ASN A 74 -12.76 -13.85 -12.10
CA ASN A 74 -13.13 -12.68 -11.28
C ASN A 74 -13.35 -12.98 -9.79
N SER A 75 -13.45 -14.26 -9.43
CA SER A 75 -13.57 -14.71 -8.03
C SER A 75 -12.32 -14.46 -7.18
N LEU A 76 -11.16 -14.19 -7.80
CA LEU A 76 -9.93 -13.83 -7.07
C LEU A 76 -9.84 -12.34 -6.73
N SER A 77 -10.65 -11.51 -7.34
CA SER A 77 -10.68 -10.08 -7.00
C SER A 77 -11.29 -9.90 -5.61
N ARG A 78 -10.49 -9.39 -4.70
CA ARG A 78 -10.88 -9.06 -3.32
C ARG A 78 -11.32 -7.62 -3.19
N GLY A 79 -10.86 -6.76 -4.09
CA GLY A 79 -11.17 -5.34 -4.07
C GLY A 79 -11.03 -4.71 -5.44
N ASN A 80 -11.59 -3.54 -5.58
CA ASN A 80 -11.43 -2.69 -6.76
C ASN A 80 -11.19 -1.23 -6.35
N GLY A 81 -10.60 -0.48 -7.27
CA GLY A 81 -10.26 0.90 -7.01
C GLY A 81 -10.03 1.71 -8.27
N ILE A 82 -9.75 2.97 -8.04
CA ILE A 82 -9.45 3.94 -9.09
C ILE A 82 -8.17 4.66 -8.73
N GLY A 83 -7.30 4.84 -9.71
CA GLY A 83 -6.10 5.66 -9.61
C GLY A 83 -6.10 6.73 -10.70
N LEU A 84 -5.49 7.86 -10.39
CA LEU A 84 -5.37 9.01 -11.28
C LEU A 84 -3.92 9.49 -11.31
N ASP A 85 -3.39 9.70 -12.52
CA ASP A 85 -2.13 10.41 -12.73
C ASP A 85 -2.39 11.67 -13.53
N ILE A 86 -1.74 12.76 -13.14
CA ILE A 86 -1.80 14.04 -13.84
C ILE A 86 -0.38 14.54 -14.01
N GLY A 87 -0.04 14.98 -15.21
CA GLY A 87 1.26 15.56 -15.52
C GLY A 87 1.15 16.79 -16.39
N LEU A 88 1.98 17.77 -16.09
CA LEU A 88 2.14 19.00 -16.88
C LEU A 88 3.62 19.20 -17.18
N LEU A 89 3.92 19.54 -18.43
CA LEU A 89 5.25 19.85 -18.89
C LEU A 89 5.25 21.16 -19.66
N TYR A 90 6.06 22.09 -19.21
CA TYR A 90 6.32 23.33 -19.93
C TYR A 90 7.74 23.31 -20.50
N THR A 91 7.84 23.62 -21.79
CA THR A 91 9.11 23.63 -22.51
C THR A 91 9.33 25.00 -23.17
N HIS A 92 10.44 25.62 -22.85
CA HIS A 92 10.92 26.84 -23.51
C HIS A 92 11.93 26.46 -24.60
N MET A 93 11.50 26.55 -25.87
CA MET A 93 12.30 26.08 -26.99
C MET A 93 13.24 27.14 -27.53
N LYS A 94 14.37 26.70 -28.04
CA LYS A 94 15.24 27.55 -28.90
C LYS A 94 14.56 27.76 -30.24
N ASN A 95 14.50 29.01 -30.74
CA ASN A 95 14.10 29.29 -32.11
C ASN A 95 15.08 28.62 -33.06
N SER A 96 14.86 27.42 -33.44
CA SER A 96 15.49 26.77 -34.55
C SER A 96 14.61 27.00 -35.79
N VAL A 97 14.78 28.16 -36.40
CA VAL A 97 14.32 28.36 -37.77
C VAL A 97 15.31 27.59 -38.64
N THR A 98 15.12 26.30 -38.78
CA THR A 98 15.69 25.58 -39.91
C THR A 98 15.10 24.20 -40.06
N ASN A 99 14.47 24.04 -41.19
CA ASN A 99 14.19 22.78 -41.85
C ASN A 99 13.19 21.86 -41.20
N LYS A 100 11.94 22.05 -41.63
CA LYS A 100 10.99 20.94 -41.77
C LYS A 100 11.58 19.89 -42.71
N LYS A 101 12.61 19.18 -42.29
CA LYS A 101 12.96 17.92 -42.92
C LYS A 101 11.79 16.97 -42.65
N ARG A 102 11.09 16.56 -43.70
CA ARG A 102 10.11 15.51 -43.68
C ARG A 102 10.74 14.33 -42.94
N ILE A 103 10.14 13.96 -41.82
CA ILE A 103 10.49 12.74 -41.07
C ILE A 103 10.17 11.58 -42.02
N THR A 104 11.20 10.96 -42.57
CA THR A 104 11.07 9.86 -43.53
C THR A 104 11.16 8.48 -42.88
N SER A 105 11.45 8.42 -41.58
CA SER A 105 11.45 7.15 -40.83
C SER A 105 11.06 7.35 -39.38
N PRO A 106 10.30 6.40 -38.76
CA PRO A 106 9.86 6.48 -37.37
C PRO A 106 10.99 6.48 -36.35
N CYS A 107 12.21 6.12 -36.74
CA CYS A 107 13.39 6.10 -35.86
C CYS A 107 14.17 7.42 -35.83
N GLN A 108 13.84 8.40 -36.68
CA GLN A 108 14.45 9.75 -36.66
C GLN A 108 13.55 10.71 -35.88
N GLN A 109 13.51 10.57 -34.58
CA GLN A 109 13.00 11.65 -33.71
C GLN A 109 14.01 12.81 -33.75
N GLU A 110 13.62 13.95 -34.34
CA GLU A 110 14.39 15.17 -34.20
C GLU A 110 14.50 15.51 -32.73
N LYS A 111 15.75 15.63 -32.22
CA LYS A 111 15.98 16.11 -30.87
C LYS A 111 15.46 17.55 -30.76
N ILE A 112 14.35 17.72 -30.06
CA ILE A 112 13.79 19.04 -29.78
C ILE A 112 14.77 19.77 -28.88
N LYS A 113 15.41 20.80 -29.39
CA LYS A 113 16.35 21.64 -28.63
C LYS A 113 15.57 22.66 -27.82
N TYR A 114 15.73 22.61 -26.50
CA TYR A 114 15.11 23.55 -25.58
C TYR A 114 16.16 24.28 -24.73
N HIS A 115 15.82 25.45 -24.21
CA HIS A 115 16.62 26.15 -23.22
C HIS A 115 16.43 25.58 -21.84
N TRP A 116 15.17 25.41 -21.46
CA TRP A 116 14.79 24.83 -20.18
C TRP A 116 13.40 24.22 -20.27
N ARG A 117 13.13 23.34 -19.34
CA ARG A 117 11.90 22.58 -19.25
C ARG A 117 11.54 22.35 -17.79
N ILE A 118 10.28 22.58 -17.44
CA ILE A 118 9.75 22.31 -16.12
C ILE A 118 8.63 21.29 -16.26
N GLY A 119 8.70 20.24 -15.46
CA GLY A 119 7.68 19.21 -15.34
C GLY A 119 7.17 19.11 -13.92
N ILE A 120 5.86 18.96 -13.77
CA ILE A 120 5.21 18.59 -12.52
C ILE A 120 4.27 17.43 -12.77
N SER A 121 4.25 16.48 -11.87
CA SER A 121 3.29 15.38 -11.94
C SER A 121 2.85 14.92 -10.56
N LEU A 122 1.58 14.54 -10.48
CA LEU A 122 0.98 13.83 -9.37
C LEU A 122 0.62 12.43 -9.90
N MET A 123 1.15 11.40 -9.26
CA MET A 123 0.98 10.01 -9.69
C MET A 123 0.37 9.18 -8.58
N ASP A 124 -0.37 8.15 -8.98
CA ASP A 124 -0.98 7.18 -8.09
C ASP A 124 -1.90 7.80 -7.02
N PHE A 125 -2.61 8.88 -7.39
CA PHE A 125 -3.65 9.42 -6.53
C PHE A 125 -4.91 8.54 -6.62
N GLY A 126 -5.18 7.77 -5.56
CA GLY A 126 -6.31 6.85 -5.58
C GLY A 126 -6.32 5.90 -4.40
N PHE A 127 -7.20 4.90 -4.50
CA PHE A 127 -7.38 3.88 -3.47
C PHE A 127 -7.96 2.59 -4.06
N ILE A 128 -7.79 1.50 -3.31
CA ILE A 128 -8.47 0.22 -3.53
C ILE A 128 -9.38 -0.04 -2.35
N ASN A 129 -10.63 -0.40 -2.61
CA ASN A 129 -11.60 -0.80 -1.62
C ASN A 129 -11.73 -2.32 -1.64
N PHE A 130 -11.35 -2.97 -0.54
CA PHE A 130 -11.47 -4.41 -0.33
C PHE A 130 -12.80 -4.72 0.34
N LYS A 131 -13.58 -5.61 -0.28
CA LYS A 131 -14.93 -5.98 0.18
C LYS A 131 -15.15 -7.50 0.24
N ASN A 132 -14.41 -8.24 -0.60
CA ASN A 132 -14.59 -9.68 -0.68
C ASN A 132 -13.60 -10.35 0.26
N ASN A 133 -14.11 -11.15 1.18
CA ASN A 133 -13.30 -11.81 2.21
C ASN A 133 -12.42 -10.81 2.97
N ALA A 134 -12.95 -9.63 3.20
CA ALA A 134 -12.27 -8.55 3.91
C ALA A 134 -12.77 -8.53 5.36
N ILE A 135 -11.86 -8.34 6.27
CA ILE A 135 -12.13 -8.21 7.70
C ILE A 135 -11.37 -7.01 8.21
N ASP A 136 -12.06 -6.17 8.95
CA ASP A 136 -11.51 -4.99 9.60
C ASP A 136 -11.67 -5.14 11.11
N ASN A 137 -10.56 -5.09 11.84
CA ASN A 137 -10.51 -5.24 13.28
C ASN A 137 -9.92 -3.99 13.93
N TYR A 138 -10.48 -3.65 15.06
CA TYR A 138 -10.00 -2.61 15.94
C TYR A 138 -9.81 -3.16 17.34
N PHE A 139 -8.63 -2.96 17.88
CA PHE A 139 -8.29 -3.29 19.26
C PHE A 139 -8.10 -2.00 20.04
N ASP A 140 -8.81 -1.89 21.16
CA ASP A 140 -8.68 -0.80 22.13
C ASP A 140 -8.80 -1.38 23.54
N PHE A 141 -7.73 -2.00 23.98
CA PHE A 141 -7.64 -2.65 25.28
C PHE A 141 -6.89 -1.75 26.26
N ASN A 142 -7.50 -1.55 27.40
CA ASN A 142 -6.92 -0.84 28.55
C ASN A 142 -7.23 -1.64 29.83
N GLY A 143 -6.29 -2.45 30.25
CA GLY A 143 -6.41 -3.36 31.37
C GLY A 143 -5.17 -4.24 31.42
N THR A 144 -5.13 -5.18 32.32
CA THR A 144 -4.00 -6.08 32.49
C THR A 144 -4.39 -7.47 31.98
N THR A 145 -3.62 -7.99 31.01
CA THR A 145 -3.75 -9.37 30.53
C THR A 145 -2.39 -9.98 30.27
N PHE A 146 -2.29 -11.29 30.36
CA PHE A 146 -1.06 -12.01 30.05
C PHE A 146 -1.08 -12.53 28.62
N PHE A 147 0.02 -12.27 27.91
CA PHE A 147 0.21 -12.83 26.59
C PHE A 147 0.76 -14.26 26.72
N ASP A 148 -0.10 -15.20 26.37
CA ASP A 148 0.21 -16.62 26.41
C ASP A 148 0.63 -17.08 25.00
N ILE A 149 1.95 -17.25 24.80
CA ILE A 149 2.53 -17.64 23.51
C ILE A 149 2.07 -19.03 23.07
N ASP A 150 1.73 -19.91 24.01
CA ASP A 150 1.33 -21.29 23.70
C ASP A 150 0.00 -21.36 22.98
N LYS A 151 -0.89 -20.38 23.19
CA LYS A 151 -2.15 -20.25 22.44
C LYS A 151 -1.90 -20.03 20.95
N TYR A 152 -0.73 -19.46 20.57
CA TYR A 152 -0.38 -19.16 19.20
C TYR A 152 0.40 -20.28 18.51
N ASN A 153 0.91 -21.26 19.24
CA ASN A 153 1.65 -22.39 18.67
C ASN A 153 0.79 -23.27 17.73
N SER A 154 -0.54 -23.26 17.88
CA SER A 154 -1.49 -24.03 17.07
C SER A 154 -2.22 -23.21 16.01
N VAL A 155 -1.74 -21.99 15.70
CA VAL A 155 -2.39 -21.11 14.72
C VAL A 155 -2.15 -21.60 13.32
N GLU A 156 -3.19 -22.04 12.65
CA GLU A 156 -3.15 -22.56 11.28
C GLU A 156 -3.32 -21.46 10.22
N ASN A 157 -3.99 -20.36 10.58
CA ASN A 157 -4.30 -19.27 9.67
C ASN A 157 -4.44 -17.93 10.40
N PHE A 158 -4.45 -16.85 9.62
CA PHE A 158 -4.48 -15.48 10.11
C PHE A 158 -5.79 -15.16 10.84
N ASP A 159 -6.93 -15.68 10.36
CA ASP A 159 -8.23 -15.48 11.00
C ASP A 159 -8.21 -16.02 12.43
N LYS A 160 -7.68 -17.24 12.62
CA LYS A 160 -7.58 -17.84 13.94
C LYS A 160 -6.67 -17.06 14.88
N MET A 161 -5.58 -16.49 14.35
CA MET A 161 -4.71 -15.63 15.15
C MET A 161 -5.46 -14.40 15.69
N ILE A 162 -6.23 -13.74 14.85
CA ILE A 162 -7.01 -12.56 15.23
C ILE A 162 -8.11 -12.92 16.23
N MET A 163 -8.77 -14.06 16.04
CA MET A 163 -9.77 -14.55 16.98
C MET A 163 -9.18 -14.81 18.38
N ILE A 164 -7.99 -15.43 18.45
CA ILE A 164 -7.29 -15.65 19.72
C ILE A 164 -6.91 -14.32 20.37
N MET A 165 -6.44 -13.34 19.59
CA MET A 165 -6.14 -12.01 20.10
C MET A 165 -7.40 -11.34 20.65
N SER A 166 -8.51 -11.39 19.91
CA SER A 166 -9.79 -10.82 20.37
C SER A 166 -10.28 -11.48 21.64
N GLU A 167 -10.21 -12.79 21.72
CA GLU A 167 -10.58 -13.55 22.92
C GLU A 167 -9.69 -13.22 24.12
N THR A 168 -8.38 -13.03 23.88
CA THR A 168 -7.42 -12.68 24.95
C THR A 168 -7.72 -11.32 25.57
N TYR A 169 -8.13 -10.34 24.75
CA TYR A 169 -8.37 -8.98 25.23
C TYR A 169 -9.81 -8.72 25.66
N TYR A 170 -10.78 -9.43 25.09
CA TYR A 170 -12.20 -9.12 25.28
C TYR A 170 -13.05 -10.30 25.74
N ASP A 171 -12.46 -11.46 25.97
CA ASP A 171 -13.18 -12.71 26.26
C ASP A 171 -14.21 -13.11 25.17
N ASP A 172 -14.07 -12.52 23.97
CA ASP A 172 -14.92 -12.80 22.81
C ASP A 172 -14.07 -12.80 21.52
N PRO A 173 -14.04 -13.91 20.76
CA PRO A 173 -13.23 -14.04 19.56
C PRO A 173 -13.62 -13.09 18.42
N ASN A 174 -14.80 -12.45 18.50
CA ASN A 174 -15.30 -11.54 17.47
C ASN A 174 -15.41 -10.08 17.92
N ALA A 175 -15.08 -9.75 19.16
CA ALA A 175 -15.27 -8.39 19.70
C ALA A 175 -14.42 -7.33 18.98
N SER A 176 -13.25 -7.70 18.47
CA SER A 176 -12.39 -6.79 17.72
C SER A 176 -12.91 -6.45 16.32
N LYS A 177 -13.83 -7.27 15.75
CA LYS A 177 -14.31 -7.08 14.38
C LYS A 177 -15.24 -5.88 14.28
N ILE A 178 -14.87 -4.88 13.48
CA ILE A 178 -15.64 -3.65 13.26
C ILE A 178 -16.26 -3.56 11.87
N GLY A 179 -15.78 -4.35 10.90
CA GLY A 179 -16.30 -4.27 9.54
C GLY A 179 -15.89 -5.42 8.63
N ASP A 180 -16.54 -5.46 7.47
CA ASP A 180 -16.29 -6.41 6.38
C ASP A 180 -15.72 -5.72 5.12
N ASN A 181 -15.17 -4.53 5.29
CA ASN A 181 -14.53 -3.81 4.19
C ASN A 181 -13.52 -2.79 4.73
N PHE A 182 -12.48 -2.54 3.95
CA PHE A 182 -11.49 -1.51 4.25
C PHE A 182 -10.91 -0.91 2.96
N LYS A 183 -10.27 0.25 3.09
CA LYS A 183 -9.65 0.96 1.97
C LYS A 183 -8.16 1.09 2.18
N ILE A 184 -7.41 0.86 1.12
CA ILE A 184 -5.97 1.16 1.09
C ILE A 184 -5.74 2.25 0.05
N GLY A 185 -5.15 3.36 0.49
CA GLY A 185 -4.69 4.42 -0.40
C GLY A 185 -3.46 3.97 -1.21
N LEU A 186 -3.35 4.42 -2.43
CA LEU A 186 -2.12 4.26 -3.21
C LEU A 186 -1.03 5.21 -2.67
N PRO A 187 0.25 4.85 -2.84
CA PRO A 187 1.36 5.71 -2.45
C PRO A 187 1.47 6.90 -3.40
N THR A 188 0.66 7.93 -3.14
CA THR A 188 0.61 9.14 -3.96
C THR A 188 1.98 9.83 -4.01
N THR A 189 2.47 10.07 -5.20
CA THR A 189 3.78 10.66 -5.45
C THR A 189 3.65 11.99 -6.17
N PHE A 190 4.25 13.02 -5.62
CA PHE A 190 4.46 14.29 -6.30
C PHE A 190 5.88 14.33 -6.88
N ARG A 191 6.00 14.66 -8.16
CA ARG A 191 7.29 14.77 -8.85
C ARG A 191 7.44 16.15 -9.46
N PHE A 192 8.58 16.77 -9.21
CA PHE A 192 9.05 17.98 -9.86
C PHE A 192 10.31 17.67 -10.67
N GLN A 193 10.38 18.20 -11.89
CA GLN A 193 11.53 18.04 -12.76
C GLN A 193 11.87 19.41 -13.39
N PHE A 194 13.14 19.74 -13.37
CA PHE A 194 13.67 20.92 -14.04
C PHE A 194 14.90 20.55 -14.86
N ASP A 195 14.85 20.82 -16.17
CA ASP A 195 15.98 20.59 -17.07
C ASP A 195 16.44 21.90 -17.66
N TYR A 196 17.73 22.12 -17.68
CA TYR A 196 18.35 23.30 -18.26
C TYR A 196 19.46 22.94 -19.24
N ASN A 197 19.48 23.58 -20.41
CA ASN A 197 20.51 23.44 -21.42
C ASN A 197 21.52 24.58 -21.29
N PHE A 198 22.69 24.29 -20.76
CA PHE A 198 23.74 25.29 -20.53
C PHE A 198 24.39 25.74 -21.82
N TYR A 199 24.96 24.82 -22.58
CA TYR A 199 25.73 25.16 -23.79
C TYR A 199 25.98 23.89 -24.62
N ASN A 200 25.87 24.01 -25.97
CA ASN A 200 26.20 22.91 -26.90
C ASN A 200 25.62 21.53 -26.56
N ASP A 201 24.30 21.51 -26.26
CA ASP A 201 23.57 20.29 -25.92
C ASP A 201 24.03 19.62 -24.61
N PHE A 202 24.65 20.37 -23.69
CA PHE A 202 24.90 19.93 -22.32
C PHE A 202 23.69 20.28 -21.46
N TYR A 203 23.01 19.24 -20.97
CA TYR A 203 21.79 19.35 -20.15
C TYR A 203 22.09 18.98 -18.70
N VAL A 204 21.49 19.73 -17.79
CA VAL A 204 21.48 19.43 -16.35
C VAL A 204 20.02 19.27 -15.91
N ASN A 205 19.74 18.18 -15.20
CA ASN A 205 18.43 17.84 -14.64
C ASN A 205 18.55 17.40 -13.18
#